data_ac44af51f420831035db7d70d9bdd733
#
_entry.id   ac44af51f420831035db7d70d9bdd733
#
_cell.length_a   1.000
_cell.length_b   1.000
_cell.length_c   1.000
_cell.angle_alpha   90.00
_cell.angle_beta   90.00
_cell.angle_gamma   90.00
#
_symmetry.space_group_name_H-M   'P 1'
#
loop_
_entity.id
_entity.type
_entity.pdbx_description
1 polymer ?
#
loop_
_entity_poly.entity_id
_entity_poly.type
_entity_poly.pdbx_seq_one_letter_code
_entity_poly.pdbx_strand_id
1 'polypeptide(L)'
;AAQSIIGFDPWLHTVDEIKALRDELVNMTVKPVANLVDAIWADQPAAPTAKFFAQDLTLAGESSADKRARLAATLGADCTIITLPDSIAWLLNIRGADIERNPVPQAFAILHNTGAVDLFAGAGKTADIGAHLGDDIHVHDIETFEPALNGLTGKVQIDPKYCPEALLLALANATVRHAPDPCLLPKAIKNPTEIAGAKDAAQRDGVAMVRFLAWLDDQAPKGTLTEIDVVQKLEGFRRDTNALRDISFETICGAGPHGAIVHYRVTEETNRAVKRDELLLVDSGGQYVDGTTDITRTIIVGTPSAEHRKCFTLVLQGLIALSRARFPQGVAGQHLDTLARFPLWTAGLDYDHGTGHGIGSYLSVHEGPQGISRRSAIPLEAGMIVSNEPGYYREGAFGIRIENLIAVVSAAPIKGGDDRDMLAFENLTYVPLDRRLIETKLLSQAERDWIDGYHAATLHRLGPDLDKDARVWLDQACAPL
;
A
#
# COMPACT_ATOMS: atom_id res chain seq x y z
N ALA A 1 -16.80 -12.23 44.57
CA ALA A 1 -15.66 -11.46 44.10
C ALA A 1 -16.19 -10.22 43.40
N ALA A 2 -15.62 -9.03 43.63
CA ALA A 2 -16.00 -7.84 42.86
C ALA A 2 -15.64 -8.11 41.38
N GLN A 3 -16.59 -7.87 40.50
CA GLN A 3 -16.38 -8.03 39.07
C GLN A 3 -15.38 -6.95 38.62
N SER A 4 -14.23 -7.34 38.03
CA SER A 4 -13.25 -6.39 37.57
C SER A 4 -13.83 -5.58 36.39
N ILE A 5 -13.47 -4.28 36.34
CA ILE A 5 -13.90 -3.37 35.28
C ILE A 5 -12.69 -3.00 34.44
N ILE A 6 -12.78 -3.11 33.12
CA ILE A 6 -11.82 -2.61 32.16
C ILE A 6 -12.42 -1.40 31.46
N GLY A 7 -11.73 -0.25 31.55
CA GLY A 7 -12.09 0.95 30.81
C GLY A 7 -11.39 1.02 29.47
N PHE A 8 -12.05 1.55 28.45
CA PHE A 8 -11.47 1.82 27.12
C PHE A 8 -11.96 3.16 26.57
N ASP A 9 -11.15 3.82 25.78
CA ASP A 9 -11.58 4.99 25.01
C ASP A 9 -12.37 4.53 23.76
N PRO A 10 -13.67 4.88 23.66
CA PRO A 10 -14.50 4.41 22.55
C PRO A 10 -14.14 5.01 21.18
N TRP A 11 -13.32 6.06 21.12
CA TRP A 11 -12.80 6.61 19.86
C TRP A 11 -11.60 5.85 19.32
N LEU A 12 -10.84 5.16 20.19
CA LEU A 12 -9.60 4.45 19.81
C LEU A 12 -9.81 2.98 19.47
N HIS A 13 -11.04 2.46 19.65
CA HIS A 13 -11.35 1.06 19.42
C HIS A 13 -12.57 0.92 18.51
N THR A 14 -12.47 -0.01 17.56
CA THR A 14 -13.57 -0.29 16.64
C THR A 14 -14.66 -1.15 17.30
N VAL A 15 -15.84 -1.17 16.69
CA VAL A 15 -16.98 -1.98 17.14
C VAL A 15 -16.62 -3.46 17.22
N ASP A 16 -15.90 -4.00 16.20
CA ASP A 16 -15.49 -5.40 16.17
C ASP A 16 -14.43 -5.72 17.24
N GLU A 17 -13.48 -4.81 17.50
CA GLU A 17 -12.47 -4.98 18.56
C GLU A 17 -13.14 -5.04 19.94
N ILE A 18 -14.05 -4.12 20.24
CA ILE A 18 -14.76 -4.11 21.52
C ILE A 18 -15.67 -5.32 21.66
N LYS A 19 -16.32 -5.74 20.58
CA LYS A 19 -17.10 -6.99 20.59
C LYS A 19 -16.21 -8.19 20.91
N ALA A 20 -15.08 -8.33 20.24
CA ALA A 20 -14.13 -9.42 20.51
C ALA A 20 -13.61 -9.40 21.95
N LEU A 21 -13.27 -8.20 22.46
CA LEU A 21 -12.82 -8.03 23.84
C LEU A 21 -13.88 -8.43 24.86
N ARG A 22 -15.16 -8.06 24.63
CA ARG A 22 -16.28 -8.47 25.49
C ARG A 22 -16.52 -9.97 25.44
N ASP A 23 -16.41 -10.58 24.25
CA ASP A 23 -16.58 -12.02 24.06
C ASP A 23 -15.47 -12.83 24.77
N GLU A 24 -14.25 -12.32 24.83
CA GLU A 24 -13.11 -12.95 25.52
C GLU A 24 -13.19 -12.77 27.05
N LEU A 25 -13.59 -11.60 27.51
CA LEU A 25 -13.58 -11.20 28.92
C LEU A 25 -14.93 -11.43 29.64
N VAL A 26 -15.50 -12.61 29.51
CA VAL A 26 -16.86 -12.99 29.99
C VAL A 26 -17.10 -12.73 31.49
N ASN A 27 -16.05 -12.64 32.30
CA ASN A 27 -16.14 -12.41 33.75
C ASN A 27 -15.81 -10.98 34.15
N MET A 28 -15.63 -10.06 33.20
CA MET A 28 -15.28 -8.67 33.42
C MET A 28 -16.33 -7.74 32.80
N THR A 29 -16.38 -6.50 33.26
CA THR A 29 -17.21 -5.47 32.65
C THR A 29 -16.31 -4.55 31.82
N VAL A 30 -16.55 -4.49 30.50
CA VAL A 30 -15.85 -3.59 29.58
C VAL A 30 -16.67 -2.31 29.40
N LYS A 31 -16.16 -1.15 29.80
CA LYS A 31 -16.87 0.13 29.82
C LYS A 31 -16.14 1.24 29.06
N PRO A 32 -16.86 2.08 28.27
CA PRO A 32 -16.27 3.30 27.74
C PRO A 32 -15.92 4.27 28.88
N VAL A 33 -14.75 4.89 28.77
CA VAL A 33 -14.25 5.91 29.70
C VAL A 33 -13.55 7.01 28.89
N ALA A 34 -13.36 8.19 29.48
CA ALA A 34 -12.54 9.24 28.89
C ALA A 34 -11.08 8.76 28.72
N ASN A 35 -10.40 9.27 27.70
CA ASN A 35 -9.00 8.95 27.47
C ASN A 35 -8.14 9.47 28.62
N LEU A 36 -7.49 8.55 29.35
CA LEU A 36 -6.64 8.90 30.49
C LEU A 36 -5.30 9.50 30.04
N VAL A 37 -4.85 9.20 28.81
CA VAL A 37 -3.63 9.78 28.24
C VAL A 37 -3.85 11.25 27.95
N ASP A 38 -4.96 11.63 27.34
CA ASP A 38 -5.31 13.04 27.08
C ASP A 38 -5.35 13.87 28.37
N ALA A 39 -5.77 13.26 29.48
CA ALA A 39 -5.82 13.94 30.78
C ALA A 39 -4.45 14.32 31.34
N ILE A 40 -3.38 13.66 30.90
CA ILE A 40 -2.01 13.88 31.39
C ILE A 40 -1.03 14.39 30.31
N TRP A 41 -1.45 14.43 29.04
CA TRP A 41 -0.61 14.87 27.93
C TRP A 41 -0.67 16.39 27.76
N ALA A 42 0.10 17.11 28.58
CA ALA A 42 0.06 18.57 28.67
C ALA A 42 0.56 19.30 27.39
N ASP A 43 1.41 18.67 26.60
CA ASP A 43 2.00 19.17 25.34
C ASP A 43 1.48 18.45 24.10
N GLN A 44 0.24 17.97 24.15
CA GLN A 44 -0.41 17.30 23.02
C GLN A 44 -0.40 18.23 21.78
N PRO A 45 0.07 17.72 20.61
CA PRO A 45 0.06 18.49 19.37
C PRO A 45 -1.37 18.87 18.96
N ALA A 46 -1.53 20.04 18.35
CA ALA A 46 -2.79 20.43 17.74
C ALA A 46 -3.17 19.50 16.59
N ALA A 47 -4.47 19.35 16.35
CA ALA A 47 -4.97 18.60 15.20
C ALA A 47 -4.43 19.19 13.87
N PRO A 48 -4.16 18.35 12.86
CA PRO A 48 -3.69 18.81 11.56
C PRO A 48 -4.66 19.79 10.90
N THR A 49 -4.12 20.84 10.29
CA THR A 49 -4.87 21.93 9.65
C THR A 49 -4.65 22.03 8.15
N ALA A 50 -4.07 21.01 7.52
CA ALA A 50 -3.79 21.03 6.10
C ALA A 50 -5.08 21.17 5.28
N LYS A 51 -5.03 21.98 4.22
CA LYS A 51 -6.17 22.18 3.32
C LYS A 51 -6.34 20.97 2.42
N PHE A 52 -7.58 20.66 2.10
CA PHE A 52 -7.93 19.69 1.09
C PHE A 52 -7.74 20.28 -0.30
N PHE A 53 -7.40 19.45 -1.27
CA PHE A 53 -7.29 19.83 -2.66
C PHE A 53 -8.02 18.80 -3.54
N ALA A 54 -8.48 19.27 -4.71
CA ALA A 54 -9.22 18.45 -5.66
C ALA A 54 -8.28 17.48 -6.40
N GLN A 55 -8.73 16.24 -6.61
CA GLN A 55 -8.14 15.31 -7.56
C GLN A 55 -8.88 15.49 -8.89
N ASP A 56 -8.15 15.90 -9.93
CA ASP A 56 -8.71 16.17 -11.23
C ASP A 56 -9.40 14.94 -11.84
N LEU A 57 -10.51 15.13 -12.56
CA LEU A 57 -11.25 14.06 -13.21
C LEU A 57 -10.39 13.29 -14.22
N THR A 58 -9.45 13.97 -14.89
CA THR A 58 -8.50 13.33 -15.82
C THR A 58 -7.56 12.34 -15.14
N LEU A 59 -7.42 12.42 -13.82
CA LEU A 59 -6.63 11.50 -12.99
C LEU A 59 -7.52 10.49 -12.25
N ALA A 60 -8.70 10.92 -11.82
CA ALA A 60 -9.65 10.08 -11.09
C ALA A 60 -10.45 9.13 -12.01
N GLY A 61 -10.68 9.50 -13.27
CA GLY A 61 -11.39 8.71 -14.29
C GLY A 61 -12.90 8.56 -14.10
N GLU A 62 -13.43 8.84 -12.90
CA GLU A 62 -14.85 8.80 -12.56
C GLU A 62 -15.17 10.02 -11.68
N SER A 63 -16.29 10.69 -11.95
CA SER A 63 -16.70 11.86 -11.16
C SER A 63 -17.16 11.45 -9.75
N SER A 64 -17.00 12.36 -8.76
CA SER A 64 -17.56 12.14 -7.42
C SER A 64 -19.06 11.92 -7.45
N ALA A 65 -19.78 12.63 -8.33
CA ALA A 65 -21.23 12.48 -8.48
C ALA A 65 -21.62 11.06 -8.93
N ASP A 66 -20.91 10.50 -9.94
CA ASP A 66 -21.18 9.14 -10.43
C ASP A 66 -20.85 8.08 -9.36
N LYS A 67 -19.73 8.23 -8.66
CA LYS A 67 -19.34 7.35 -7.53
C LYS A 67 -20.43 7.35 -6.46
N ARG A 68 -20.85 8.52 -6.00
CA ARG A 68 -21.86 8.69 -4.96
C ARG A 68 -23.22 8.10 -5.39
N ALA A 69 -23.67 8.38 -6.61
CA ALA A 69 -24.92 7.85 -7.15
C ALA A 69 -24.90 6.31 -7.21
N ARG A 70 -23.81 5.73 -7.72
CA ARG A 70 -23.64 4.28 -7.86
C ARG A 70 -23.64 3.58 -6.50
N LEU A 71 -22.93 4.12 -5.51
CA LEU A 71 -22.87 3.53 -4.17
C LEU A 71 -24.19 3.70 -3.42
N ALA A 72 -24.83 4.87 -3.50
CA ALA A 72 -26.11 5.13 -2.90
C ALA A 72 -27.21 4.18 -3.39
N ALA A 73 -27.22 3.86 -4.69
CA ALA A 73 -28.18 2.94 -5.29
C ALA A 73 -28.12 1.51 -4.70
N THR A 74 -27.00 1.10 -4.12
CA THR A 74 -26.81 -0.24 -3.58
C THR A 74 -26.72 -0.30 -2.05
N LEU A 75 -26.89 0.85 -1.38
CA LEU A 75 -26.61 0.99 0.05
C LEU A 75 -27.49 0.11 0.96
N GLY A 76 -28.76 -0.10 0.64
CA GLY A 76 -29.71 -0.89 1.45
C GLY A 76 -29.95 -0.35 2.87
N ALA A 77 -29.66 0.93 3.10
CA ALA A 77 -29.87 1.73 4.30
C ALA A 77 -30.22 3.17 3.87
N ASP A 78 -30.69 4.01 4.79
CA ASP A 78 -30.98 5.42 4.51
C ASP A 78 -29.70 6.23 4.35
N CYS A 79 -28.66 5.86 5.10
CA CYS A 79 -27.31 6.41 4.97
C CYS A 79 -26.24 5.43 5.47
N THR A 80 -24.97 5.73 5.16
CA THR A 80 -23.81 5.05 5.73
C THR A 80 -22.81 6.05 6.29
N ILE A 81 -22.16 5.66 7.39
CA ILE A 81 -21.08 6.44 7.99
C ILE A 81 -19.77 5.95 7.40
N ILE A 82 -18.96 6.85 6.87
CA ILE A 82 -17.63 6.59 6.31
C ILE A 82 -16.60 7.22 7.22
N THR A 83 -15.74 6.39 7.80
CA THR A 83 -14.71 6.81 8.76
C THR A 83 -13.29 6.71 8.20
N LEU A 84 -13.10 5.98 7.10
CA LEU A 84 -11.80 5.82 6.46
C LEU A 84 -11.45 7.05 5.63
N PRO A 85 -10.34 7.76 5.92
CA PRO A 85 -9.95 8.96 5.19
C PRO A 85 -9.70 8.72 3.70
N ASP A 86 -9.15 7.55 3.33
CA ASP A 86 -8.91 7.17 1.95
C ASP A 86 -10.21 6.84 1.19
N SER A 87 -11.22 6.29 1.86
CA SER A 87 -12.57 6.12 1.30
C SER A 87 -13.22 7.46 0.98
N ILE A 88 -13.13 8.43 1.92
CA ILE A 88 -13.65 9.80 1.72
C ILE A 88 -12.90 10.49 0.58
N ALA A 89 -11.55 10.37 0.57
CA ALA A 89 -10.71 10.94 -0.47
C ALA A 89 -11.08 10.43 -1.87
N TRP A 90 -11.26 9.12 -2.00
CA TRP A 90 -11.64 8.48 -3.25
C TRP A 90 -13.07 8.85 -3.68
N LEU A 91 -14.04 8.79 -2.75
CA LEU A 91 -15.45 9.08 -3.02
C LEU A 91 -15.66 10.49 -3.55
N LEU A 92 -14.99 11.47 -2.91
CA LEU A 92 -15.17 12.89 -3.19
C LEU A 92 -14.16 13.45 -4.20
N ASN A 93 -13.24 12.62 -4.71
CA ASN A 93 -12.11 13.08 -5.54
C ASN A 93 -11.34 14.22 -4.88
N ILE A 94 -11.00 14.07 -3.62
CA ILE A 94 -10.19 15.02 -2.86
C ILE A 94 -8.95 14.35 -2.30
N ARG A 95 -7.96 15.16 -1.99
CA ARG A 95 -6.74 14.73 -1.29
C ARG A 95 -6.46 15.71 -0.15
N GLY A 96 -5.60 15.32 0.76
CA GLY A 96 -5.15 16.14 1.88
C GLY A 96 -3.70 15.88 2.22
N ALA A 97 -3.20 16.56 3.24
CA ALA A 97 -1.85 16.40 3.76
C ALA A 97 -1.86 16.33 5.31
N ASP A 98 -2.91 15.75 5.86
CA ASP A 98 -3.06 15.63 7.31
C ASP A 98 -2.22 14.48 7.90
N ILE A 99 -1.88 13.50 7.08
CA ILE A 99 -1.03 12.36 7.44
C ILE A 99 0.20 12.42 6.56
N GLU A 100 1.38 12.41 7.16
CA GLU A 100 2.63 12.40 6.41
C GLU A 100 2.66 11.21 5.44
N ARG A 101 3.14 11.45 4.22
CA ARG A 101 3.33 10.45 3.16
C ARG A 101 2.04 9.77 2.66
N ASN A 102 0.90 10.16 3.22
CA ASN A 102 -0.40 9.65 2.81
C ASN A 102 -1.32 10.82 2.42
N PRO A 103 -1.67 10.98 1.14
CA PRO A 103 -2.40 12.14 0.65
C PRO A 103 -3.90 12.08 0.96
N VAL A 104 -4.26 11.83 2.21
CA VAL A 104 -5.65 11.70 2.66
C VAL A 104 -6.08 12.87 3.55
N PRO A 105 -7.37 13.27 3.47
CA PRO A 105 -7.97 14.25 4.36
C PRO A 105 -8.45 13.59 5.65
N GLN A 106 -8.15 14.13 6.81
CA GLN A 106 -8.84 13.74 8.06
C GLN A 106 -10.21 14.39 8.12
N ALA A 107 -11.25 13.57 7.95
CA ALA A 107 -12.64 13.95 7.94
C ALA A 107 -13.52 12.73 8.26
N PHE A 108 -14.80 12.98 8.53
CA PHE A 108 -15.86 11.98 8.54
C PHE A 108 -16.89 12.32 7.47
N ALA A 109 -17.62 11.32 7.00
CA ALA A 109 -18.70 11.57 6.04
C ALA A 109 -19.93 10.69 6.32
N ILE A 110 -21.09 11.22 5.99
CA ILE A 110 -22.35 10.49 5.94
C ILE A 110 -22.81 10.51 4.48
N LEU A 111 -22.78 9.35 3.81
CA LEU A 111 -23.34 9.21 2.47
C LEU A 111 -24.80 8.78 2.58
N HIS A 112 -25.71 9.60 2.07
CA HIS A 112 -27.15 9.32 2.01
C HIS A 112 -27.52 8.46 0.81
N ASN A 113 -28.64 7.74 0.89
CA ASN A 113 -29.19 6.94 -0.21
C ASN A 113 -29.64 7.78 -1.42
N THR A 114 -29.67 9.10 -1.29
CA THR A 114 -29.88 10.06 -2.38
C THR A 114 -28.63 10.39 -3.16
N GLY A 115 -27.44 10.01 -2.66
CA GLY A 115 -26.14 10.41 -3.16
C GLY A 115 -25.62 11.73 -2.59
N ALA A 116 -26.38 12.43 -1.76
CA ALA A 116 -25.87 13.58 -1.01
C ALA A 116 -24.87 13.13 0.07
N VAL A 117 -23.96 14.02 0.44
CA VAL A 117 -22.94 13.75 1.48
C VAL A 117 -22.89 14.89 2.48
N ASP A 118 -22.97 14.57 3.75
CA ASP A 118 -22.54 15.46 4.83
C ASP A 118 -21.06 15.18 5.14
N LEU A 119 -20.19 16.15 4.86
CA LEU A 119 -18.74 16.08 5.08
C LEU A 119 -18.37 16.88 6.33
N PHE A 120 -17.82 16.21 7.34
CA PHE A 120 -17.38 16.81 8.59
C PHE A 120 -15.86 16.97 8.58
N ALA A 121 -15.39 18.20 8.57
CA ALA A 121 -13.97 18.53 8.47
C ALA A 121 -13.59 19.68 9.40
N GLY A 122 -12.33 19.74 9.80
CA GLY A 122 -11.81 20.86 10.59
C GLY A 122 -11.98 22.21 9.87
N ALA A 123 -12.14 23.27 10.64
CA ALA A 123 -12.40 24.61 10.13
C ALA A 123 -11.38 25.06 9.05
N GLY A 124 -11.87 25.55 7.93
CA GLY A 124 -11.05 26.08 6.83
C GLY A 124 -10.38 25.05 5.91
N LYS A 125 -10.42 23.74 6.20
CA LYS A 125 -9.79 22.70 5.38
C LYS A 125 -10.37 22.63 3.96
N THR A 126 -11.65 22.90 3.78
CA THR A 126 -12.36 22.83 2.50
C THR A 126 -12.43 24.15 1.73
N ALA A 127 -11.80 25.24 2.25
CA ALA A 127 -11.97 26.58 1.74
C ALA A 127 -11.63 26.74 0.24
N ASP A 128 -10.68 25.96 -0.27
CA ASP A 128 -10.19 26.10 -1.65
C ASP A 128 -10.88 25.13 -2.62
N ILE A 129 -11.77 24.23 -2.16
CA ILE A 129 -12.41 23.19 -2.97
C ILE A 129 -13.95 23.31 -3.05
N GLY A 130 -14.54 24.42 -2.59
CA GLY A 130 -16.00 24.58 -2.60
C GLY A 130 -16.65 24.36 -3.97
N ALA A 131 -16.07 24.91 -5.05
CA ALA A 131 -16.56 24.71 -6.40
C ALA A 131 -16.44 23.24 -6.88
N HIS A 132 -15.45 22.49 -6.40
CA HIS A 132 -15.25 21.07 -6.71
C HIS A 132 -16.29 20.20 -6.00
N LEU A 133 -16.63 20.52 -4.75
CA LEU A 133 -17.61 19.74 -3.98
C LEU A 133 -19.04 19.87 -4.57
N GLY A 134 -19.41 21.04 -5.08
CA GLY A 134 -20.76 21.29 -5.62
C GLY A 134 -21.84 21.37 -4.54
N ASP A 135 -23.11 21.31 -4.96
CA ASP A 135 -24.25 21.57 -4.08
C ASP A 135 -24.72 20.36 -3.25
N ASP A 136 -24.40 19.14 -3.70
CA ASP A 136 -24.83 17.89 -3.03
C ASP A 136 -23.90 17.46 -1.89
N ILE A 137 -22.81 18.19 -1.62
CA ILE A 137 -21.87 17.91 -0.53
C ILE A 137 -21.93 19.07 0.45
N HIS A 138 -22.54 18.81 1.62
CA HIS A 138 -22.71 19.77 2.68
C HIS A 138 -21.54 19.68 3.66
N VAL A 139 -20.77 20.76 3.79
CA VAL A 139 -19.62 20.82 4.71
C VAL A 139 -20.05 21.31 6.07
N HIS A 140 -19.66 20.56 7.08
CA HIS A 140 -19.93 20.84 8.50
C HIS A 140 -18.62 20.89 9.29
N ASP A 141 -18.65 21.57 10.44
CA ASP A 141 -17.55 21.53 11.38
C ASP A 141 -17.43 20.11 11.97
N ILE A 142 -16.21 19.61 12.11
CA ILE A 142 -15.95 18.24 12.61
C ILE A 142 -16.53 18.03 14.04
N GLU A 143 -16.56 19.06 14.87
CA GLU A 143 -17.12 19.01 16.22
C GLU A 143 -18.64 18.76 16.23
N THR A 144 -19.32 18.99 15.10
CA THR A 144 -20.76 18.72 14.95
C THR A 144 -21.07 17.30 14.53
N PHE A 145 -20.07 16.47 14.27
CA PHE A 145 -20.27 15.11 13.76
C PHE A 145 -21.03 14.20 14.75
N GLU A 146 -20.56 14.07 15.99
CA GLU A 146 -21.26 13.26 17.00
C GLU A 146 -22.67 13.76 17.30
N PRO A 147 -22.93 15.08 17.49
CA PRO A 147 -24.28 15.61 17.54
C PRO A 147 -25.17 15.26 16.34
N ALA A 148 -24.61 15.27 15.11
CA ALA A 148 -25.35 14.89 13.92
C ALA A 148 -25.79 13.42 13.95
N LEU A 149 -24.89 12.52 14.42
CA LEU A 149 -25.23 11.09 14.57
C LEU A 149 -26.36 10.84 15.56
N ASN A 150 -26.40 11.57 16.68
CA ASN A 150 -27.49 11.49 17.65
C ASN A 150 -28.85 11.88 17.06
N GLY A 151 -28.85 12.70 15.99
CA GLY A 151 -30.05 13.12 15.27
C GLY A 151 -30.53 12.14 14.21
N LEU A 152 -29.71 11.15 13.84
CA LEU A 152 -30.08 10.19 12.81
C LEU A 152 -31.16 9.23 13.31
N THR A 153 -32.11 8.98 12.42
CA THR A 153 -33.20 8.02 12.60
C THR A 153 -33.21 7.09 11.36
N GLY A 154 -34.03 6.05 11.40
CA GLY A 154 -34.09 5.11 10.28
C GLY A 154 -32.94 4.12 10.30
N LYS A 155 -32.56 3.62 9.12
CA LYS A 155 -31.54 2.57 8.97
C LYS A 155 -30.19 3.16 8.60
N VAL A 156 -29.20 3.04 9.49
CA VAL A 156 -27.85 3.56 9.33
C VAL A 156 -26.86 2.42 9.19
N GLN A 157 -26.06 2.42 8.13
CA GLN A 157 -24.99 1.45 7.93
C GLN A 157 -23.68 1.94 8.55
N ILE A 158 -22.98 1.03 9.23
CA ILE A 158 -21.60 1.20 9.68
C ILE A 158 -20.77 -0.03 9.28
N ASP A 159 -19.48 0.16 9.03
CA ASP A 159 -18.52 -0.94 8.95
C ASP A 159 -17.92 -1.19 10.34
N PRO A 160 -18.27 -2.27 11.04
CA PRO A 160 -17.83 -2.50 12.40
C PRO A 160 -16.33 -2.70 12.55
N LYS A 161 -15.64 -3.03 11.44
CA LYS A 161 -14.18 -3.20 11.40
C LYS A 161 -13.41 -1.87 11.46
N TYR A 162 -14.03 -0.78 11.01
CA TYR A 162 -13.39 0.53 10.90
C TYR A 162 -14.13 1.65 11.65
N CYS A 163 -15.36 1.39 12.08
CA CYS A 163 -16.16 2.35 12.83
C CYS A 163 -15.75 2.33 14.31
N PRO A 164 -15.32 3.46 14.91
CA PRO A 164 -15.12 3.57 16.34
C PRO A 164 -16.39 3.24 17.13
N GLU A 165 -16.25 2.59 18.28
CA GLU A 165 -17.37 2.27 19.19
C GLU A 165 -18.14 3.53 19.62
N ALA A 166 -17.47 4.68 19.73
CA ALA A 166 -18.09 5.96 20.04
C ALA A 166 -19.23 6.32 19.08
N LEU A 167 -19.06 6.04 17.79
CA LEU A 167 -20.07 6.35 16.77
C LEU A 167 -21.28 5.41 16.87
N LEU A 168 -21.04 4.14 17.19
CA LEU A 168 -22.14 3.21 17.47
C LEU A 168 -22.95 3.65 18.68
N LEU A 169 -22.29 4.13 19.75
CA LEU A 169 -22.96 4.65 20.93
C LEU A 169 -23.79 5.92 20.63
N ALA A 170 -23.33 6.78 19.71
CA ALA A 170 -24.04 7.98 19.28
C ALA A 170 -25.28 7.68 18.42
N LEU A 171 -25.39 6.49 17.83
CA LEU A 171 -26.53 6.08 16.98
C LEU A 171 -27.71 5.51 17.76
N ALA A 172 -27.94 5.95 19.00
CA ALA A 172 -28.95 5.39 19.89
C ALA A 172 -30.40 5.48 19.34
N ASN A 173 -30.69 6.41 18.42
CA ASN A 173 -31.99 6.63 17.81
C ASN A 173 -32.18 5.96 16.44
N ALA A 174 -31.13 5.31 15.91
CA ALA A 174 -31.13 4.68 14.60
C ALA A 174 -31.20 3.15 14.70
N THR A 175 -31.64 2.52 13.61
CA THR A 175 -31.49 1.07 13.42
C THR A 175 -30.17 0.81 12.72
N VAL A 176 -29.18 0.29 13.46
CA VAL A 176 -27.84 0.07 12.92
C VAL A 176 -27.78 -1.20 12.07
N ARG A 177 -27.22 -1.09 10.87
CA ARG A 177 -26.87 -2.20 9.98
C ARG A 177 -25.35 -2.33 9.90
N HIS A 178 -24.83 -3.51 10.23
CA HIS A 178 -23.43 -3.82 10.05
C HIS A 178 -23.19 -4.34 8.63
N ALA A 179 -22.35 -3.63 7.85
CA ALA A 179 -21.90 -4.04 6.52
C ALA A 179 -20.58 -3.29 6.18
N PRO A 180 -19.76 -3.83 5.27
CA PRO A 180 -18.52 -3.17 4.86
C PRO A 180 -18.74 -1.73 4.34
N ASP A 181 -17.74 -0.88 4.51
CA ASP A 181 -17.70 0.44 3.88
C ASP A 181 -17.88 0.27 2.37
N PRO A 182 -18.92 0.91 1.77
CA PRO A 182 -19.25 0.72 0.35
C PRO A 182 -18.15 1.20 -0.61
N CYS A 183 -17.19 2.00 -0.14
CA CYS A 183 -16.08 2.49 -0.96
C CYS A 183 -14.94 1.47 -1.09
N LEU A 184 -14.75 0.56 -0.12
CA LEU A 184 -13.56 -0.29 -0.04
C LEU A 184 -13.30 -1.08 -1.32
N LEU A 185 -14.26 -1.90 -1.75
CA LEU A 185 -14.07 -2.75 -2.92
C LEU A 185 -14.03 -1.94 -4.24
N PRO A 186 -14.96 -0.98 -4.49
CA PRO A 186 -14.89 -0.15 -5.68
C PRO A 186 -13.60 0.68 -5.81
N LYS A 187 -13.04 1.18 -4.68
CA LYS A 187 -11.76 1.89 -4.63
C LYS A 187 -10.58 0.96 -4.95
N ALA A 188 -10.64 -0.29 -4.51
CA ALA A 188 -9.61 -1.29 -4.76
C ALA A 188 -9.51 -1.66 -6.25
N ILE A 189 -10.64 -1.68 -6.97
CA ILE A 189 -10.74 -1.96 -8.41
C ILE A 189 -10.51 -0.67 -9.19
N LYS A 190 -9.27 -0.45 -9.59
CA LYS A 190 -8.85 0.74 -10.34
C LYS A 190 -9.49 0.77 -11.72
N ASN A 191 -10.04 1.92 -12.09
CA ASN A 191 -10.55 2.15 -13.42
C ASN A 191 -9.40 2.30 -14.46
N PRO A 192 -9.67 2.30 -15.77
CA PRO A 192 -8.63 2.40 -16.80
C PRO A 192 -7.72 3.63 -16.66
N THR A 193 -8.26 4.77 -16.20
CA THR A 193 -7.47 6.00 -15.99
C THR A 193 -6.51 5.84 -14.83
N GLU A 194 -6.97 5.30 -13.71
CA GLU A 194 -6.12 5.04 -12.53
C GLU A 194 -5.03 3.99 -12.85
N ILE A 195 -5.33 2.95 -13.64
CA ILE A 195 -4.32 1.98 -14.11
C ILE A 195 -3.30 2.64 -15.04
N ALA A 196 -3.72 3.52 -15.94
CA ALA A 196 -2.80 4.27 -16.80
C ALA A 196 -1.89 5.17 -15.96
N GLY A 197 -2.46 5.91 -15.01
CA GLY A 197 -1.71 6.75 -14.08
C GLY A 197 -0.70 5.96 -13.26
N ALA A 198 -1.06 4.79 -12.73
CA ALA A 198 -0.15 3.90 -12.01
C ALA A 198 1.03 3.43 -12.88
N LYS A 199 0.78 3.14 -14.18
CA LYS A 199 1.84 2.81 -15.15
C LYS A 199 2.78 3.98 -15.39
N ASP A 200 2.25 5.18 -15.55
CA ASP A 200 3.03 6.40 -15.78
C ASP A 200 3.85 6.79 -14.54
N ALA A 201 3.28 6.66 -13.33
CA ALA A 201 3.99 6.84 -12.07
C ALA A 201 5.13 5.81 -11.93
N ALA A 202 4.87 4.54 -12.20
CA ALA A 202 5.88 3.47 -12.16
C ALA A 202 6.99 3.68 -13.20
N GLN A 203 6.69 4.21 -14.39
CA GLN A 203 7.68 4.57 -15.42
C GLN A 203 8.64 5.65 -14.91
N ARG A 204 8.11 6.75 -14.37
CA ARG A 204 8.92 7.85 -13.82
C ARG A 204 9.77 7.41 -12.64
N ASP A 205 9.16 6.67 -11.71
CA ASP A 205 9.85 6.14 -10.54
C ASP A 205 10.93 5.15 -10.94
N GLY A 206 10.67 4.29 -11.94
CA GLY A 206 11.63 3.35 -12.50
C GLY A 206 12.88 4.03 -13.06
N VAL A 207 12.73 5.17 -13.74
CA VAL A 207 13.86 5.99 -14.22
C VAL A 207 14.70 6.51 -13.05
N ALA A 208 14.05 7.01 -11.98
CA ALA A 208 14.75 7.46 -10.78
C ALA A 208 15.50 6.30 -10.10
N MET A 209 14.86 5.14 -9.98
CA MET A 209 15.45 3.93 -9.43
C MET A 209 16.66 3.44 -10.24
N VAL A 210 16.61 3.46 -11.57
CA VAL A 210 17.75 3.06 -12.41
C VAL A 210 18.94 4.01 -12.24
N ARG A 211 18.70 5.33 -12.22
CA ARG A 211 19.74 6.31 -11.92
C ARG A 211 20.36 6.10 -10.55
N PHE A 212 19.52 5.81 -9.57
CA PHE A 212 19.98 5.51 -8.22
C PHE A 212 20.84 4.23 -8.18
N LEU A 213 20.39 3.14 -8.82
CA LEU A 213 21.13 1.87 -8.82
C LEU A 213 22.47 2.01 -9.56
N ALA A 214 22.53 2.75 -10.67
CA ALA A 214 23.76 3.05 -11.38
C ALA A 214 24.74 3.85 -10.52
N TRP A 215 24.26 4.87 -9.81
CA TRP A 215 25.06 5.64 -8.86
C TRP A 215 25.54 4.78 -7.68
N LEU A 216 24.67 3.95 -7.13
CA LEU A 216 24.99 3.07 -5.99
C LEU A 216 26.08 2.06 -6.36
N ASP A 217 25.99 1.47 -7.53
CA ASP A 217 26.94 0.46 -8.01
C ASP A 217 28.37 1.05 -8.21
N ASP A 218 28.46 2.33 -8.57
CA ASP A 218 29.73 3.06 -8.63
C ASP A 218 30.26 3.52 -7.27
N GLN A 219 29.37 3.97 -6.37
CA GLN A 219 29.81 4.65 -5.13
C GLN A 219 29.95 3.69 -3.95
N ALA A 220 29.03 2.71 -3.77
CA ALA A 220 29.02 1.85 -2.60
C ALA A 220 30.32 1.04 -2.40
N PRO A 221 30.98 0.52 -3.46
CA PRO A 221 32.27 -0.17 -3.31
C PRO A 221 33.41 0.68 -2.78
N LYS A 222 33.27 2.02 -2.79
CA LYS A 222 34.29 2.95 -2.26
C LYS A 222 34.29 2.98 -0.70
N GLY A 223 33.23 2.45 -0.08
CA GLY A 223 33.14 2.27 1.38
C GLY A 223 32.94 3.56 2.18
N THR A 224 32.47 4.64 1.53
CA THR A 224 32.25 5.95 2.15
C THR A 224 30.78 6.23 2.47
N LEU A 225 29.85 5.41 1.96
CA LEU A 225 28.41 5.63 2.14
C LEU A 225 27.90 5.04 3.45
N THR A 226 26.93 5.72 4.02
CA THR A 226 26.07 5.21 5.09
C THR A 226 24.65 4.92 4.58
N GLU A 227 23.83 4.26 5.39
CA GLU A 227 22.42 4.02 5.05
C GLU A 227 21.64 5.33 4.81
N ILE A 228 21.89 6.38 5.63
CA ILE A 228 21.25 7.69 5.44
C ILE A 228 21.68 8.34 4.11
N ASP A 229 22.95 8.25 3.71
CA ASP A 229 23.42 8.78 2.42
C ASP A 229 22.69 8.09 1.25
N VAL A 230 22.44 6.78 1.35
CA VAL A 230 21.71 6.02 0.34
C VAL A 230 20.25 6.48 0.27
N VAL A 231 19.57 6.62 1.41
CA VAL A 231 18.19 7.14 1.49
C VAL A 231 18.07 8.50 0.84
N GLN A 232 18.90 9.45 1.28
CA GLN A 232 18.88 10.84 0.79
C GLN A 232 19.14 10.92 -0.72
N LYS A 233 20.03 10.07 -1.22
CA LYS A 233 20.36 10.05 -2.64
C LYS A 233 19.22 9.50 -3.49
N LEU A 234 18.57 8.43 -3.06
CA LEU A 234 17.40 7.85 -3.75
C LEU A 234 16.26 8.87 -3.82
N GLU A 235 15.93 9.49 -2.68
CA GLU A 235 14.89 10.52 -2.64
C GLU A 235 15.27 11.74 -3.52
N GLY A 236 16.54 12.09 -3.61
CA GLY A 236 17.05 13.09 -4.52
C GLY A 236 16.72 12.77 -5.98
N PHE A 237 17.00 11.56 -6.44
CA PHE A 237 16.67 11.14 -7.81
C PHE A 237 15.16 11.15 -8.09
N ARG A 238 14.32 10.81 -7.10
CA ARG A 238 12.87 10.94 -7.23
C ARG A 238 12.43 12.40 -7.32
N ARG A 239 13.00 13.31 -6.52
CA ARG A 239 12.73 14.77 -6.60
C ARG A 239 13.15 15.35 -7.96
N ASP A 240 14.25 14.88 -8.53
CA ASP A 240 14.74 15.31 -9.84
C ASP A 240 13.74 15.00 -11.00
N THR A 241 12.77 14.15 -10.79
CA THR A 241 11.67 13.92 -11.75
C THR A 241 10.75 15.13 -11.88
N ASN A 242 10.75 16.05 -10.92
CA ASN A 242 9.82 17.19 -10.78
C ASN A 242 8.34 16.81 -10.70
N ALA A 243 8.02 15.53 -10.53
CA ALA A 243 6.68 14.98 -10.43
C ALA A 243 6.35 14.42 -9.03
N LEU A 244 7.38 14.12 -8.23
CA LEU A 244 7.22 13.62 -6.87
C LEU A 244 6.48 14.64 -6.01
N ARG A 245 5.44 14.19 -5.31
CA ARG A 245 4.71 14.98 -4.30
C ARG A 245 5.26 14.75 -2.91
N ASP A 246 5.48 13.49 -2.57
CA ASP A 246 6.10 13.03 -1.33
C ASP A 246 6.63 11.61 -1.54
N ILE A 247 7.39 11.07 -0.60
CA ILE A 247 7.63 9.62 -0.54
C ILE A 247 6.35 8.92 -0.08
N SER A 248 6.11 7.66 -0.49
CA SER A 248 4.90 6.94 -0.09
C SER A 248 4.99 6.34 1.31
N PHE A 249 6.22 6.17 1.82
CA PHE A 249 6.56 5.79 3.20
C PHE A 249 8.04 6.10 3.47
N GLU A 250 8.46 6.05 4.72
CA GLU A 250 9.88 6.21 5.06
C GLU A 250 10.73 5.13 4.42
N THR A 251 11.71 5.54 3.61
CA THR A 251 12.60 4.61 2.92
C THR A 251 13.31 3.69 3.89
N ILE A 252 13.10 2.39 3.73
CA ILE A 252 13.84 1.35 4.44
C ILE A 252 15.16 1.14 3.71
N CYS A 253 16.26 1.33 4.41
CA CYS A 253 17.59 1.06 3.88
C CYS A 253 18.41 0.31 4.91
N GLY A 254 18.53 -1.01 4.74
CA GLY A 254 19.21 -1.89 5.71
C GLY A 254 20.44 -2.56 5.09
N ALA A 255 21.64 -2.18 5.55
CA ALA A 255 22.90 -2.77 5.15
C ALA A 255 23.25 -3.98 6.06
N GLY A 256 23.59 -5.13 5.48
CA GLY A 256 23.95 -6.34 6.23
C GLY A 256 22.87 -6.73 7.25
N PRO A 257 23.20 -6.81 8.57
CA PRO A 257 22.27 -7.24 9.61
C PRO A 257 21.02 -6.34 9.74
N HIS A 258 21.09 -5.05 9.41
CA HIS A 258 19.93 -4.17 9.46
C HIS A 258 18.85 -4.58 8.42
N GLY A 259 19.26 -5.14 7.29
CA GLY A 259 18.33 -5.69 6.30
C GLY A 259 17.47 -6.85 6.84
N ALA A 260 17.88 -7.49 7.94
CA ALA A 260 17.09 -8.55 8.59
C ALA A 260 15.90 -8.02 9.39
N ILE A 261 15.84 -6.71 9.64
CA ILE A 261 14.71 -6.06 10.32
C ILE A 261 13.73 -5.60 9.26
N VAL A 262 12.57 -6.27 9.16
CA VAL A 262 11.61 -6.13 8.03
C VAL A 262 11.21 -4.68 7.77
N HIS A 263 10.89 -3.92 8.83
CA HIS A 263 10.51 -2.50 8.77
C HIS A 263 11.59 -1.62 9.42
N TYR A 264 12.85 -1.85 9.03
CA TYR A 264 13.97 -1.08 9.55
C TYR A 264 13.84 0.40 9.18
N ARG A 265 13.97 1.27 10.17
CA ARG A 265 14.08 2.72 9.98
C ARG A 265 15.44 3.17 10.46
N VAL A 266 16.22 3.71 9.53
CA VAL A 266 17.51 4.27 9.88
C VAL A 266 17.33 5.60 10.63
N THR A 267 18.05 5.77 11.74
CA THR A 267 18.16 7.02 12.49
C THR A 267 19.61 7.43 12.57
N GLU A 268 19.91 8.64 13.01
CA GLU A 268 21.30 9.09 13.24
C GLU A 268 22.07 8.15 14.17
N GLU A 269 21.38 7.58 15.18
CA GLU A 269 21.99 6.68 16.17
C GLU A 269 22.24 5.28 15.60
N THR A 270 21.39 4.80 14.70
CA THR A 270 21.50 3.44 14.12
C THR A 270 22.22 3.42 12.79
N ASN A 271 22.49 4.61 12.19
CA ASN A 271 23.12 4.74 10.88
C ASN A 271 24.46 4.03 10.79
N ARG A 272 24.58 3.08 9.88
CA ARG A 272 25.82 2.32 9.68
C ARG A 272 26.39 2.52 8.29
N ALA A 273 27.71 2.26 8.17
CA ALA A 273 28.39 2.25 6.88
C ALA A 273 27.93 1.06 6.02
N VAL A 274 27.72 1.31 4.74
CA VAL A 274 27.50 0.30 3.70
C VAL A 274 28.83 -0.36 3.37
N LYS A 275 29.00 -1.64 3.67
CA LYS A 275 30.28 -2.35 3.55
C LYS A 275 30.31 -3.26 2.34
N ARG A 276 31.51 -3.54 1.87
CA ARG A 276 31.73 -4.55 0.81
C ARG A 276 31.35 -5.94 1.31
N ASP A 277 30.88 -6.73 0.35
CA ASP A 277 30.47 -8.13 0.51
C ASP A 277 29.25 -8.33 1.44
N GLU A 278 28.52 -7.25 1.74
CA GLU A 278 27.21 -7.26 2.42
C GLU A 278 26.06 -6.99 1.43
N LEU A 279 24.88 -7.52 1.76
CA LEU A 279 23.65 -7.15 1.08
C LEU A 279 23.15 -5.80 1.59
N LEU A 280 22.60 -5.01 0.69
CA LEU A 280 21.86 -3.79 0.96
C LEU A 280 20.42 -3.98 0.50
N LEU A 281 19.48 -3.97 1.41
CA LEU A 281 18.05 -3.98 1.13
C LEU A 281 17.55 -2.54 1.11
N VAL A 282 16.96 -2.11 0.01
CA VAL A 282 16.35 -0.79 -0.15
C VAL A 282 14.91 -0.96 -0.58
N ASP A 283 13.98 -0.50 0.29
CA ASP A 283 12.55 -0.54 0.08
C ASP A 283 12.00 0.88 0.18
N SER A 284 11.26 1.33 -0.84
CA SER A 284 10.94 2.74 -1.02
C SER A 284 9.85 2.96 -2.06
N GLY A 285 9.18 4.09 -1.96
CA GLY A 285 8.18 4.46 -2.95
C GLY A 285 7.94 5.97 -3.02
N GLY A 286 7.10 6.39 -3.95
CA GLY A 286 6.75 7.79 -4.16
C GLY A 286 5.25 8.00 -4.37
N GLN A 287 4.78 9.15 -3.92
CA GLN A 287 3.45 9.68 -4.21
C GLN A 287 3.53 10.59 -5.42
N TYR A 288 2.82 10.24 -6.48
CA TYR A 288 2.62 11.01 -7.69
C TYR A 288 1.13 11.31 -7.85
N VAL A 289 0.74 12.42 -8.47
CA VAL A 289 -0.68 12.81 -8.59
C VAL A 289 -1.54 11.77 -9.33
N ASP A 290 -0.91 10.90 -10.12
CA ASP A 290 -1.52 9.86 -10.93
C ASP A 290 -1.27 8.43 -10.41
N GLY A 291 -0.48 8.26 -9.33
CA GLY A 291 -0.26 6.93 -8.75
C GLY A 291 0.64 6.95 -7.51
N THR A 292 0.64 5.85 -6.81
CA THR A 292 1.52 5.55 -5.68
C THR A 292 2.45 4.42 -6.08
N THR A 293 3.76 4.54 -5.81
CA THR A 293 4.73 3.48 -6.11
C THR A 293 5.26 2.85 -4.83
N ASP A 294 5.68 1.60 -4.99
CA ASP A 294 6.32 0.77 -3.98
C ASP A 294 7.28 -0.19 -4.66
N ILE A 295 8.50 -0.30 -4.15
CA ILE A 295 9.53 -1.16 -4.72
C ILE A 295 10.61 -1.51 -3.72
N THR A 296 10.94 -2.79 -3.63
CA THR A 296 12.14 -3.25 -2.94
C THR A 296 13.14 -3.85 -3.91
N ARG A 297 14.42 -3.47 -3.72
CA ARG A 297 15.57 -4.15 -4.33
C ARG A 297 16.58 -4.52 -3.27
N THR A 298 17.07 -5.76 -3.38
CA THR A 298 18.25 -6.23 -2.63
C THR A 298 19.44 -6.23 -3.56
N ILE A 299 20.51 -5.55 -3.17
CA ILE A 299 21.70 -5.26 -3.97
C ILE A 299 22.93 -5.82 -3.24
N ILE A 300 23.86 -6.43 -3.96
CA ILE A 300 25.18 -6.78 -3.41
C ILE A 300 26.17 -5.63 -3.56
N VAL A 301 26.86 -5.29 -2.49
CA VAL A 301 28.00 -4.36 -2.54
C VAL A 301 29.28 -5.18 -2.57
N GLY A 302 29.80 -5.46 -3.76
CA GLY A 302 30.98 -6.31 -3.93
C GLY A 302 30.65 -7.74 -4.36
N THR A 303 31.15 -8.76 -3.66
CA THR A 303 31.03 -10.16 -4.03
C THR A 303 30.06 -10.92 -3.14
N PRO A 304 28.99 -11.53 -3.67
CA PRO A 304 28.04 -12.29 -2.88
C PRO A 304 28.60 -13.64 -2.42
N SER A 305 28.23 -14.07 -1.21
CA SER A 305 28.44 -15.43 -0.75
C SER A 305 27.54 -16.42 -1.50
N ALA A 306 27.85 -17.71 -1.41
CA ALA A 306 26.99 -18.76 -1.96
C ALA A 306 25.60 -18.77 -1.28
N GLU A 307 25.55 -18.43 0.00
CA GLU A 307 24.30 -18.31 0.75
C GLU A 307 23.46 -17.14 0.28
N HIS A 308 24.06 -15.96 0.06
CA HIS A 308 23.38 -14.79 -0.49
C HIS A 308 22.69 -15.15 -1.82
N ARG A 309 23.43 -15.79 -2.74
CA ARG A 309 22.88 -16.22 -4.04
C ARG A 309 21.76 -17.23 -3.90
N LYS A 310 21.94 -18.24 -3.05
CA LYS A 310 20.91 -19.25 -2.82
C LYS A 310 19.61 -18.61 -2.31
N CYS A 311 19.70 -17.84 -1.23
CA CYS A 311 18.51 -17.25 -0.61
C CYS A 311 17.83 -16.22 -1.53
N PHE A 312 18.61 -15.36 -2.22
CA PHE A 312 18.06 -14.41 -3.20
C PHE A 312 17.32 -15.14 -4.34
N THR A 313 17.89 -16.22 -4.87
CA THR A 313 17.27 -16.97 -5.95
C THR A 313 15.97 -17.64 -5.50
N LEU A 314 15.89 -18.17 -4.28
CA LEU A 314 14.65 -18.74 -3.76
C LEU A 314 13.54 -17.68 -3.59
N VAL A 315 13.88 -16.48 -3.10
CA VAL A 315 12.94 -15.35 -3.04
C VAL A 315 12.50 -14.93 -4.45
N LEU A 316 13.44 -14.83 -5.38
CA LEU A 316 13.15 -14.50 -6.79
C LEU A 316 12.25 -15.54 -7.46
N GLN A 317 12.45 -16.83 -7.21
CA GLN A 317 11.54 -17.87 -7.69
C GLN A 317 10.12 -17.68 -7.19
N GLY A 318 9.95 -17.27 -5.92
CA GLY A 318 8.66 -16.95 -5.35
C GLY A 318 7.99 -15.75 -6.05
N LEU A 319 8.73 -14.67 -6.28
CA LEU A 319 8.26 -13.50 -7.03
C LEU A 319 7.83 -13.87 -8.45
N ILE A 320 8.63 -14.69 -9.16
CA ILE A 320 8.33 -15.15 -10.50
C ILE A 320 7.09 -16.03 -10.53
N ALA A 321 6.98 -16.98 -9.58
CA ALA A 321 5.85 -17.91 -9.52
C ALA A 321 4.52 -17.13 -9.37
N LEU A 322 4.50 -16.13 -8.51
CA LEU A 322 3.32 -15.27 -8.34
C LEU A 322 3.08 -14.38 -9.57
N SER A 323 4.10 -13.72 -10.11
CA SER A 323 3.97 -12.86 -11.29
C SER A 323 3.44 -13.60 -12.53
N ARG A 324 3.70 -14.90 -12.65
CA ARG A 324 3.24 -15.76 -13.75
C ARG A 324 1.93 -16.47 -13.48
N ALA A 325 1.37 -16.30 -12.29
CA ALA A 325 0.17 -17.01 -11.89
C ALA A 325 -1.00 -16.68 -12.82
N ARG A 326 -1.74 -17.72 -13.18
CA ARG A 326 -3.06 -17.64 -13.81
C ARG A 326 -4.01 -18.41 -12.91
N PHE A 327 -5.13 -17.79 -12.58
CA PHE A 327 -6.05 -18.34 -11.59
C PHE A 327 -7.50 -18.02 -11.96
N PRO A 328 -8.47 -18.88 -11.58
CA PRO A 328 -9.87 -18.61 -11.83
C PRO A 328 -10.36 -17.38 -11.07
N GLN A 329 -11.34 -16.68 -11.61
CA GLN A 329 -12.09 -15.65 -10.89
C GLN A 329 -12.64 -16.23 -9.58
N GLY A 330 -12.64 -15.42 -8.51
CA GLY A 330 -13.05 -15.83 -7.16
C GLY A 330 -11.93 -16.39 -6.29
N VAL A 331 -10.70 -16.53 -6.80
CA VAL A 331 -9.54 -16.90 -6.00
C VAL A 331 -9.06 -15.71 -5.18
N ALA A 332 -8.88 -15.93 -3.87
CA ALA A 332 -8.40 -14.93 -2.93
C ALA A 332 -6.88 -15.00 -2.76
N GLY A 333 -6.28 -13.89 -2.28
CA GLY A 333 -4.84 -13.79 -2.09
C GLY A 333 -4.23 -14.85 -1.18
N GLN A 334 -4.99 -15.38 -0.20
CA GLN A 334 -4.53 -16.46 0.68
C GLN A 334 -4.17 -17.76 -0.07
N HIS A 335 -4.76 -17.99 -1.24
CA HIS A 335 -4.43 -19.17 -2.07
C HIS A 335 -3.15 -18.91 -2.90
N LEU A 336 -2.89 -17.67 -3.26
CA LEU A 336 -1.75 -17.27 -4.09
C LEU A 336 -0.47 -17.05 -3.28
N ASP A 337 -0.56 -16.67 -2.02
CA ASP A 337 0.55 -16.49 -1.08
C ASP A 337 1.50 -17.71 -1.06
N THR A 338 0.93 -18.91 -1.14
CA THR A 338 1.68 -20.17 -1.17
C THR A 338 2.65 -20.25 -2.36
N LEU A 339 2.29 -19.68 -3.52
CA LEU A 339 3.17 -19.70 -4.72
C LEU A 339 4.49 -18.97 -4.45
N ALA A 340 4.42 -17.85 -3.77
CA ALA A 340 5.60 -17.07 -3.40
C ALA A 340 6.46 -17.74 -2.31
N ARG A 341 5.82 -18.48 -1.37
CA ARG A 341 6.52 -19.15 -0.28
C ARG A 341 7.09 -20.52 -0.65
N PHE A 342 6.53 -21.18 -1.64
CA PHE A 342 6.84 -22.58 -1.96
C PHE A 342 8.35 -22.85 -2.18
N PRO A 343 9.12 -22.04 -2.91
CA PRO A 343 10.56 -22.26 -3.05
C PRO A 343 11.32 -22.18 -1.73
N LEU A 344 10.93 -21.27 -0.83
CA LEU A 344 11.53 -21.14 0.50
C LEU A 344 11.16 -22.33 1.39
N TRP A 345 9.89 -22.75 1.43
CA TRP A 345 9.43 -23.88 2.23
C TRP A 345 10.13 -25.18 1.88
N THR A 346 10.36 -25.43 0.58
CA THR A 346 11.10 -26.61 0.13
C THR A 346 12.57 -26.62 0.55
N ALA A 347 13.11 -25.45 0.89
CA ALA A 347 14.45 -25.27 1.44
C ALA A 347 14.48 -25.16 2.97
N GLY A 348 13.32 -25.32 3.67
CA GLY A 348 13.17 -25.18 5.10
C GLY A 348 13.24 -23.72 5.60
N LEU A 349 12.89 -22.75 4.75
CA LEU A 349 12.91 -21.31 5.02
C LEU A 349 11.49 -20.73 4.90
N ASP A 350 11.26 -19.57 5.51
CA ASP A 350 10.00 -18.81 5.39
C ASP A 350 10.24 -17.33 5.72
N TYR A 351 9.20 -16.50 5.63
CA TYR A 351 9.14 -15.12 6.11
C TYR A 351 7.81 -14.84 6.81
N ASP A 352 7.76 -13.86 7.72
CA ASP A 352 6.65 -13.67 8.65
C ASP A 352 5.67 -12.55 8.26
N HIS A 353 5.95 -11.78 7.18
CA HIS A 353 5.04 -10.76 6.65
C HIS A 353 4.13 -11.30 5.53
N GLY A 354 3.17 -10.51 5.09
CA GLY A 354 2.35 -10.81 3.90
C GLY A 354 3.20 -10.77 2.63
N THR A 355 2.80 -11.53 1.62
CA THR A 355 3.46 -11.50 0.30
C THR A 355 3.07 -10.26 -0.50
N GLY A 356 1.99 -9.58 -0.13
CA GLY A 356 1.56 -8.37 -0.79
C GLY A 356 0.32 -7.75 -0.18
N HIS A 357 0.14 -6.47 -0.44
CA HIS A 357 -0.97 -5.63 -0.03
C HIS A 357 -1.52 -4.86 -1.23
N GLY A 358 -2.71 -4.29 -1.09
CA GLY A 358 -3.28 -3.38 -2.10
C GLY A 358 -2.54 -2.03 -2.12
N ILE A 359 -2.66 -1.33 -3.25
CA ILE A 359 -2.04 -0.02 -3.47
C ILE A 359 -3.13 0.99 -3.87
N GLY A 360 -3.08 2.18 -3.28
CA GLY A 360 -3.96 3.30 -3.63
C GLY A 360 -3.54 4.03 -4.91
N SER A 361 -4.48 4.73 -5.55
CA SER A 361 -4.18 5.63 -6.67
C SER A 361 -3.98 7.05 -6.14
N TYR A 362 -2.74 7.43 -5.87
CA TYR A 362 -2.38 8.65 -5.12
C TYR A 362 -3.15 8.70 -3.79
N LEU A 363 -3.09 7.58 -3.06
CA LEU A 363 -3.69 7.35 -1.76
C LEU A 363 -2.74 6.49 -0.90
N SER A 364 -3.27 5.70 0.03
CA SER A 364 -2.45 4.87 0.92
C SER A 364 -1.62 3.85 0.14
N VAL A 365 -0.31 3.78 0.44
CA VAL A 365 0.55 2.72 -0.11
C VAL A 365 0.09 1.34 0.35
N HIS A 366 -0.33 1.21 1.60
CA HIS A 366 -1.00 0.03 2.14
C HIS A 366 -2.52 0.23 2.07
N GLU A 367 -3.14 -0.19 1.00
CA GLU A 367 -4.59 -0.08 0.79
C GLU A 367 -5.27 -1.46 0.89
N GLY A 368 -6.41 -1.54 1.55
CA GLY A 368 -7.29 -2.70 1.54
C GLY A 368 -8.48 -2.54 0.57
N PRO A 369 -9.37 -3.55 0.49
CA PRO A 369 -9.46 -4.74 1.37
C PRO A 369 -8.64 -5.94 0.90
N GLN A 370 -8.11 -5.93 -0.34
CA GLN A 370 -7.35 -7.03 -0.92
C GLN A 370 -5.89 -7.05 -0.43
N GLY A 371 -5.28 -8.20 -0.57
CA GLY A 371 -3.86 -8.42 -0.33
C GLY A 371 -3.49 -9.86 -0.69
N ILE A 372 -2.22 -10.21 -0.55
CA ILE A 372 -1.71 -11.57 -0.75
C ILE A 372 -1.00 -11.99 0.54
N SER A 373 -1.70 -12.76 1.38
CA SER A 373 -1.18 -13.29 2.63
C SER A 373 -2.03 -14.48 3.08
N ARG A 374 -1.58 -15.22 4.08
CA ARG A 374 -2.34 -16.33 4.68
C ARG A 374 -3.73 -15.92 5.20
N ARG A 375 -3.98 -14.62 5.42
CA ARG A 375 -5.24 -14.07 5.96
C ARG A 375 -6.07 -13.31 4.94
N SER A 376 -5.58 -13.14 3.71
CA SER A 376 -6.25 -12.34 2.66
C SER A 376 -7.36 -13.14 1.99
N ALA A 377 -8.56 -13.08 2.56
CA ALA A 377 -9.72 -13.85 2.11
C ALA A 377 -10.55 -13.16 1.00
N ILE A 378 -10.25 -11.91 0.66
CA ILE A 378 -10.96 -11.17 -0.39
C ILE A 378 -10.53 -11.71 -1.76
N PRO A 379 -11.46 -12.13 -2.62
CA PRO A 379 -11.14 -12.50 -4.00
C PRO A 379 -10.48 -11.37 -4.76
N LEU A 380 -9.48 -11.69 -5.55
CA LEU A 380 -8.86 -10.70 -6.45
C LEU A 380 -9.73 -10.48 -7.67
N GLU A 381 -9.84 -9.23 -8.12
CA GLU A 381 -10.60 -8.82 -9.30
C GLU A 381 -9.73 -8.02 -10.25
N ALA A 382 -10.06 -8.06 -11.56
CA ALA A 382 -9.35 -7.28 -12.57
C ALA A 382 -9.45 -5.77 -12.25
N GLY A 383 -8.34 -5.07 -12.32
CA GLY A 383 -8.19 -3.67 -11.90
C GLY A 383 -7.59 -3.49 -10.51
N MET A 384 -7.51 -4.53 -9.67
CA MET A 384 -6.79 -4.42 -8.40
C MET A 384 -5.30 -4.35 -8.62
N ILE A 385 -4.62 -3.47 -7.88
CA ILE A 385 -3.16 -3.40 -7.81
C ILE A 385 -2.73 -3.98 -6.47
N VAL A 386 -1.68 -4.82 -6.51
CA VAL A 386 -1.09 -5.41 -5.30
C VAL A 386 0.43 -5.40 -5.40
N SER A 387 1.12 -5.35 -4.25
CA SER A 387 2.53 -5.68 -4.18
C SER A 387 2.75 -7.19 -4.34
N ASN A 388 3.93 -7.56 -4.82
CA ASN A 388 4.46 -8.91 -4.88
C ASN A 388 5.87 -8.84 -4.30
N GLU A 389 5.99 -9.08 -2.98
CA GLU A 389 7.16 -8.75 -2.16
C GLU A 389 7.64 -9.91 -1.27
N PRO A 390 7.87 -11.11 -1.80
CA PRO A 390 8.44 -12.18 -1.00
C PRO A 390 9.80 -11.78 -0.44
N GLY A 391 10.15 -12.31 0.74
CA GLY A 391 11.41 -12.01 1.41
C GLY A 391 12.01 -13.21 2.12
N TYR A 392 13.22 -13.02 2.65
CA TYR A 392 13.89 -13.91 3.59
C TYR A 392 14.82 -13.11 4.50
N TYR A 393 14.75 -13.34 5.79
CA TYR A 393 15.48 -12.55 6.78
C TYR A 393 16.25 -13.47 7.70
N ARG A 394 17.58 -13.29 7.74
CA ARG A 394 18.47 -13.98 8.66
C ARG A 394 18.93 -13.01 9.75
N GLU A 395 18.34 -13.13 10.92
CA GLU A 395 18.62 -12.26 12.06
C GLU A 395 20.12 -12.13 12.30
N GLY A 396 20.58 -10.91 12.51
CA GLY A 396 21.98 -10.57 12.76
C GLY A 396 22.91 -10.70 11.54
N ALA A 397 22.39 -11.06 10.35
CA ALA A 397 23.21 -11.29 9.16
C ALA A 397 22.78 -10.47 7.93
N PHE A 398 21.58 -10.72 7.39
CA PHE A 398 21.10 -10.03 6.19
C PHE A 398 19.58 -10.19 6.00
N GLY A 399 18.98 -9.30 5.22
CA GLY A 399 17.63 -9.44 4.69
C GLY A 399 17.60 -9.40 3.17
N ILE A 400 16.63 -10.09 2.60
CA ILE A 400 16.32 -10.11 1.17
C ILE A 400 14.82 -9.87 1.04
N ARG A 401 14.44 -8.85 0.27
CA ARG A 401 13.09 -8.65 -0.26
C ARG A 401 13.24 -8.23 -1.72
N ILE A 402 12.41 -8.77 -2.56
CA ILE A 402 12.33 -8.40 -3.98
C ILE A 402 10.88 -8.08 -4.25
N GLU A 403 10.61 -6.87 -4.69
CA GLU A 403 9.26 -6.39 -4.83
C GLU A 403 9.00 -5.71 -6.17
N ASN A 404 7.85 -6.01 -6.73
CA ASN A 404 7.22 -5.28 -7.82
C ASN A 404 5.73 -5.04 -7.51
N LEU A 405 5.18 -3.95 -8.00
CA LEU A 405 3.74 -3.79 -8.11
C LEU A 405 3.23 -4.53 -9.34
N ILE A 406 2.10 -5.22 -9.16
CA ILE A 406 1.42 -5.97 -10.21
C ILE A 406 -0.07 -5.62 -10.22
N ALA A 407 -0.65 -5.50 -11.42
CA ALA A 407 -2.10 -5.31 -11.60
C ALA A 407 -2.76 -6.64 -11.96
N VAL A 408 -3.91 -6.91 -11.38
CA VAL A 408 -4.77 -8.04 -11.76
C VAL A 408 -5.46 -7.69 -13.08
N VAL A 409 -5.36 -8.58 -14.05
CA VAL A 409 -5.95 -8.41 -15.39
C VAL A 409 -6.72 -9.67 -15.81
N SER A 410 -7.70 -9.52 -16.71
CA SER A 410 -8.31 -10.68 -17.38
C SER A 410 -7.26 -11.41 -18.20
N ALA A 411 -7.19 -12.71 -18.05
CA ALA A 411 -6.22 -13.53 -18.76
C ALA A 411 -6.78 -14.01 -20.11
N ALA A 412 -6.01 -13.86 -21.19
CA ALA A 412 -6.42 -14.36 -22.50
C ALA A 412 -6.65 -15.88 -22.48
N PRO A 413 -7.63 -16.43 -23.20
CA PRO A 413 -7.85 -17.86 -23.28
C PRO A 413 -6.61 -18.62 -23.78
N ILE A 414 -6.39 -19.82 -23.24
CA ILE A 414 -5.34 -20.74 -23.70
C ILE A 414 -5.98 -21.81 -24.59
N LYS A 415 -5.37 -22.10 -25.71
CA LYS A 415 -5.83 -23.17 -26.60
C LYS A 415 -5.89 -24.51 -25.87
N GLY A 416 -7.07 -25.11 -25.78
CA GLY A 416 -7.30 -26.36 -25.07
C GLY A 416 -7.53 -26.21 -23.57
N GLY A 417 -7.63 -24.99 -23.05
CA GLY A 417 -8.08 -24.70 -21.70
C GLY A 417 -9.60 -24.81 -21.53
N ASP A 418 -10.07 -24.72 -20.27
CA ASP A 418 -11.49 -24.66 -19.92
C ASP A 418 -12.12 -23.31 -20.32
N ASP A 419 -13.44 -23.26 -20.42
CA ASP A 419 -14.26 -22.05 -20.60
C ASP A 419 -14.46 -21.29 -19.27
N ARG A 420 -13.40 -21.13 -18.48
CA ARG A 420 -13.42 -20.40 -17.20
C ARG A 420 -12.88 -18.99 -17.39
N ASP A 421 -13.51 -18.02 -16.71
CA ASP A 421 -12.95 -16.70 -16.56
C ASP A 421 -11.68 -16.77 -15.71
N MET A 422 -10.56 -16.49 -16.35
CA MET A 422 -9.25 -16.55 -15.72
C MET A 422 -8.68 -15.15 -15.54
N LEU A 423 -7.96 -14.97 -14.46
CA LEU A 423 -7.19 -13.77 -14.14
C LEU A 423 -5.69 -14.08 -14.24
N ALA A 424 -4.89 -13.03 -14.41
CA ALA A 424 -3.44 -13.05 -14.42
C ALA A 424 -2.90 -11.74 -13.84
N PHE A 425 -1.59 -11.63 -13.75
CA PHE A 425 -0.93 -10.40 -13.33
C PHE A 425 -0.19 -9.73 -14.50
N GLU A 426 -0.25 -8.40 -14.55
CA GLU A 426 0.58 -7.52 -15.37
C GLU A 426 1.56 -6.78 -14.47
N ASN A 427 2.86 -6.81 -14.76
CA ASN A 427 3.84 -6.02 -14.01
C ASN A 427 3.63 -4.52 -14.28
N LEU A 428 3.65 -3.72 -13.21
CA LEU A 428 3.72 -2.27 -13.27
C LEU A 428 5.16 -1.78 -13.06
N THR A 429 5.89 -2.39 -12.12
CA THR A 429 7.28 -2.03 -11.80
C THR A 429 8.25 -2.71 -12.77
N TYR A 430 9.10 -1.91 -13.40
CA TYR A 430 10.18 -2.34 -14.28
C TYR A 430 11.51 -1.71 -13.83
N VAL A 431 12.26 -2.41 -12.98
CA VAL A 431 13.59 -2.03 -12.47
C VAL A 431 14.44 -3.28 -12.44
N PRO A 432 15.72 -3.26 -12.87
CA PRO A 432 16.52 -4.48 -12.95
C PRO A 432 16.69 -5.17 -11.59
N LEU A 433 16.80 -6.49 -11.66
CA LEU A 433 17.15 -7.38 -10.57
C LEU A 433 18.66 -7.55 -10.52
N ASP A 434 19.29 -7.63 -9.35
CA ASP A 434 20.74 -7.79 -9.25
C ASP A 434 21.18 -9.19 -9.71
N ARG A 435 21.64 -9.30 -10.97
CA ARG A 435 22.05 -10.56 -11.59
C ARG A 435 23.21 -11.25 -10.88
N ARG A 436 24.04 -10.50 -10.13
CA ARG A 436 25.18 -11.04 -9.36
C ARG A 436 24.71 -11.95 -8.22
N LEU A 437 23.47 -11.73 -7.75
CA LEU A 437 22.82 -12.50 -6.68
C LEU A 437 22.07 -13.73 -7.20
N ILE A 438 21.98 -13.93 -8.53
CA ILE A 438 21.23 -15.05 -9.11
C ILE A 438 22.13 -16.29 -9.24
N GLU A 439 21.73 -17.40 -8.61
CA GLU A 439 22.32 -18.74 -8.80
C GLU A 439 21.56 -19.45 -9.92
N THR A 440 22.04 -19.28 -11.15
CA THR A 440 21.37 -19.76 -12.36
C THR A 440 21.10 -21.27 -12.39
N LYS A 441 21.88 -22.07 -11.64
CA LYS A 441 21.70 -23.53 -11.55
C LYS A 441 20.42 -23.92 -10.79
N LEU A 442 19.90 -23.03 -9.96
CA LEU A 442 18.64 -23.26 -9.23
C LEU A 442 17.41 -22.92 -10.09
N LEU A 443 17.57 -22.18 -11.17
CA LEU A 443 16.47 -21.74 -12.02
C LEU A 443 16.12 -22.78 -13.10
N SER A 444 14.83 -23.02 -13.28
CA SER A 444 14.30 -23.68 -14.48
C SER A 444 14.49 -22.79 -15.72
N GLN A 445 14.40 -23.39 -16.92
CA GLN A 445 14.45 -22.61 -18.16
C GLN A 445 13.34 -21.55 -18.21
N ALA A 446 12.12 -21.88 -17.80
CA ALA A 446 11.01 -20.96 -17.81
C ALA A 446 11.18 -19.77 -16.85
N GLU A 447 11.89 -19.92 -15.74
CA GLU A 447 12.26 -18.81 -14.84
C GLU A 447 13.35 -17.93 -15.46
N ARG A 448 14.34 -18.51 -16.12
CA ARG A 448 15.38 -17.75 -16.87
C ARG A 448 14.72 -16.93 -17.98
N ASP A 449 13.87 -17.56 -18.79
CA ASP A 449 13.15 -16.89 -19.87
C ASP A 449 12.30 -15.72 -19.35
N TRP A 450 11.70 -15.87 -18.15
CA TRP A 450 10.95 -14.80 -17.52
C TRP A 450 11.85 -13.63 -17.09
N ILE A 451 13.01 -13.93 -16.46
CA ILE A 451 13.98 -12.91 -16.04
C ILE A 451 14.51 -12.15 -17.25
N ASP A 452 14.92 -12.85 -18.29
CA ASP A 452 15.44 -12.23 -19.52
C ASP A 452 14.37 -11.38 -20.21
N GLY A 453 13.13 -11.88 -20.27
CA GLY A 453 11.98 -11.11 -20.78
C GLY A 453 11.64 -9.87 -19.93
N TYR A 454 11.70 -9.98 -18.60
CA TYR A 454 11.51 -8.87 -17.68
C TYR A 454 12.60 -7.80 -17.85
N HIS A 455 13.88 -8.21 -17.94
CA HIS A 455 14.99 -7.30 -18.15
C HIS A 455 14.92 -6.63 -19.54
N ALA A 456 14.56 -7.37 -20.59
CA ALA A 456 14.36 -6.79 -21.93
C ALA A 456 13.23 -5.75 -21.94
N ALA A 457 12.12 -6.04 -21.24
CA ALA A 457 11.02 -5.07 -21.09
C ALA A 457 11.44 -3.84 -20.28
N THR A 458 12.23 -4.02 -19.21
CA THR A 458 12.79 -2.92 -18.41
C THR A 458 13.67 -2.01 -19.28
N LEU A 459 14.57 -2.58 -20.05
CA LEU A 459 15.46 -1.86 -20.95
C LEU A 459 14.68 -1.09 -22.02
N HIS A 460 13.66 -1.73 -22.60
CA HIS A 460 12.83 -1.11 -23.63
C HIS A 460 12.02 0.08 -23.08
N ARG A 461 11.44 -0.07 -21.90
CA ARG A 461 10.58 0.95 -21.28
C ARG A 461 11.39 2.13 -20.75
N LEU A 462 12.40 1.88 -19.91
CA LEU A 462 13.11 2.94 -19.20
C LEU A 462 14.26 3.54 -19.97
N GLY A 463 14.87 2.75 -20.88
CA GLY A 463 16.05 3.16 -21.60
C GLY A 463 15.96 4.47 -22.38
N PRO A 464 14.82 4.81 -23.01
CA PRO A 464 14.66 6.08 -23.73
C PRO A 464 14.73 7.34 -22.84
N ASP A 465 14.37 7.20 -21.55
CA ASP A 465 14.25 8.34 -20.61
C ASP A 465 15.51 8.53 -19.75
N LEU A 466 16.54 7.70 -19.95
CA LEU A 466 17.80 7.75 -19.20
C LEU A 466 18.86 8.60 -19.90
N ASP A 467 19.71 9.23 -19.08
CA ASP A 467 20.97 9.77 -19.59
C ASP A 467 21.91 8.67 -20.06
N LYS A 468 22.98 9.08 -20.77
CA LYS A 468 23.91 8.12 -21.40
C LYS A 468 24.55 7.15 -20.43
N ASP A 469 24.94 7.62 -19.24
CA ASP A 469 25.71 6.80 -18.29
C ASP A 469 24.78 5.79 -17.59
N ALA A 470 23.60 6.22 -17.15
CA ALA A 470 22.59 5.35 -16.60
C ALA A 470 22.07 4.33 -17.64
N ARG A 471 21.99 4.73 -18.93
CA ARG A 471 21.62 3.81 -20.01
C ARG A 471 22.66 2.72 -20.22
N VAL A 472 23.96 3.05 -20.26
CA VAL A 472 25.04 2.08 -20.39
C VAL A 472 25.04 1.10 -19.21
N TRP A 473 24.81 1.59 -18.01
CA TRP A 473 24.67 0.74 -16.83
C TRP A 473 23.47 -0.20 -16.96
N LEU A 474 22.31 0.31 -17.40
CA LEU A 474 21.08 -0.46 -17.56
C LEU A 474 21.26 -1.58 -18.60
N ASP A 475 21.94 -1.30 -19.74
CA ASP A 475 22.25 -2.29 -20.76
C ASP A 475 23.03 -3.49 -20.17
N GLN A 476 23.98 -3.23 -19.26
CA GLN A 476 24.74 -4.27 -18.56
C GLN A 476 23.89 -5.00 -17.50
N ALA A 477 23.12 -4.24 -16.71
CA ALA A 477 22.27 -4.80 -15.65
C ALA A 477 21.16 -5.70 -16.22
N CYS A 478 20.67 -5.41 -17.41
CA CYS A 478 19.61 -6.16 -18.11
C CYS A 478 20.13 -7.17 -19.15
N ALA A 479 21.43 -7.43 -19.23
CA ALA A 479 21.94 -8.46 -20.15
C ALA A 479 21.35 -9.85 -19.82
N PRO A 480 21.10 -10.75 -20.76
CA PRO A 480 20.59 -12.10 -20.52
C PRO A 480 21.44 -12.91 -19.54
N LEU A 481 20.80 -13.88 -18.83
CA LEU A 481 21.46 -14.78 -17.87
C LEU A 481 22.32 -15.85 -18.54
#